data_004fb573cfa70c48bda3e0d5eb364de3
#
_entry.id   004fb573cfa70c48bda3e0d5eb364de3
#
_cell.length_a   1.000
_cell.length_b   1.000
_cell.length_c   1.000
_cell.angle_alpha   90.00
_cell.angle_beta   90.00
_cell.angle_gamma   90.00
#
_symmetry.space_group_name_H-M   'P 1'
#
loop_
_entity.id
_entity.type
_entity.pdbx_description
1 polymer ?
#
loop_
_entity_poly.entity_id
_entity_poly.type
_entity_poly.pdbx_seq_one_letter_code
_entity_poly.pdbx_strand_id
1 'polypeptide(L)'
;MALTQKELKELLDYNPETGEFMWKVERSDKVKAGDIAGGSNLSNGYKRICINYHNYAQHRLAFLYMTGKFPNKLADHINGKRSDNRWCNLRQADDAQNACNKAMQSNNKSGHIGIWKPKGRDKFVVQVRGKHVGYCDTLEEAKAVYQREASKQFGNFFRQQEIA
;
A
#
# COMPACT_ATOMS: atom_id res chain seq x y z
N MET A 1 13.51 -15.75 18.75
CA MET A 1 12.68 -16.61 17.86
C MET A 1 11.73 -15.71 17.06
N ALA A 2 11.35 -16.12 15.86
CA ALA A 2 10.38 -15.36 15.05
C ALA A 2 8.96 -15.61 15.59
N LEU A 3 8.12 -14.57 15.61
CA LEU A 3 6.72 -14.64 16.05
C LEU A 3 5.95 -15.62 15.15
N THR A 4 5.27 -16.58 15.74
CA THR A 4 4.44 -17.58 15.05
C THR A 4 2.99 -17.13 14.98
N GLN A 5 2.20 -17.70 14.04
CA GLN A 5 0.75 -17.44 13.97
C GLN A 5 0.04 -17.85 15.26
N LYS A 6 0.45 -18.97 15.87
CA LYS A 6 -0.14 -19.47 17.11
C LYS A 6 0.03 -18.44 18.23
N GLU A 7 1.28 -18.00 18.48
CA GLU A 7 1.58 -16.97 19.47
C GLU A 7 0.84 -15.66 19.19
N LEU A 8 0.77 -15.24 17.92
CA LEU A 8 0.03 -14.03 17.52
C LEU A 8 -1.46 -14.15 17.89
N LYS A 9 -2.10 -15.29 17.60
CA LYS A 9 -3.53 -15.54 17.89
C LYS A 9 -3.83 -15.76 19.37
N GLU A 10 -2.84 -16.13 20.15
CA GLU A 10 -2.96 -16.17 21.61
C GLU A 10 -2.97 -14.77 22.22
N LEU A 11 -2.21 -13.83 21.65
CA LEU A 11 -2.05 -12.48 22.16
C LEU A 11 -3.07 -11.48 21.60
N LEU A 12 -3.44 -11.62 20.32
CA LEU A 12 -4.21 -10.65 19.57
C LEU A 12 -5.36 -11.31 18.81
N ASP A 13 -6.45 -10.57 18.70
CA ASP A 13 -7.51 -10.82 17.74
C ASP A 13 -7.42 -9.80 16.60
N TYR A 14 -7.69 -10.25 15.37
CA TYR A 14 -7.66 -9.42 14.18
C TYR A 14 -9.00 -9.44 13.48
N ASN A 15 -9.59 -8.27 13.28
CA ASN A 15 -10.80 -8.12 12.50
C ASN A 15 -10.44 -7.81 11.03
N PRO A 16 -10.68 -8.74 10.08
CA PRO A 16 -10.32 -8.57 8.67
C PRO A 16 -11.13 -7.49 7.95
N GLU A 17 -12.32 -7.12 8.47
CA GLU A 17 -13.20 -6.11 7.88
C GLU A 17 -12.82 -4.69 8.28
N THR A 18 -12.36 -4.49 9.52
CA THR A 18 -11.91 -3.17 10.00
C THR A 18 -10.41 -2.98 9.88
N GLY A 19 -9.63 -4.08 9.81
CA GLY A 19 -8.17 -4.06 9.80
C GLY A 19 -7.55 -3.79 11.17
N GLU A 20 -8.34 -3.88 12.24
CA GLU A 20 -7.90 -3.60 13.60
C GLU A 20 -7.47 -4.86 14.33
N PHE A 21 -6.49 -4.68 15.23
CA PHE A 21 -6.06 -5.69 16.17
C PHE A 21 -6.49 -5.28 17.58
N MET A 22 -6.94 -6.25 18.38
CA MET A 22 -7.31 -6.09 19.79
C MET A 22 -6.52 -7.05 20.64
N TRP A 23 -6.10 -6.59 21.83
CA TRP A 23 -5.43 -7.46 22.80
C TRP A 23 -6.42 -8.46 23.40
N LYS A 24 -6.06 -9.72 23.37
CA LYS A 24 -6.81 -10.80 24.06
C LYS A 24 -6.36 -10.98 25.50
N VAL A 25 -5.19 -10.48 25.82
CA VAL A 25 -4.56 -10.61 27.13
C VAL A 25 -4.19 -9.23 27.68
N GLU A 26 -4.20 -9.10 29.00
CA GLU A 26 -3.70 -7.92 29.68
C GLU A 26 -2.19 -7.81 29.50
N ARG A 27 -1.70 -6.64 29.12
CA ARG A 27 -0.27 -6.37 28.88
C ARG A 27 0.37 -5.51 29.97
N SER A 28 -0.42 -4.68 30.59
CA SER A 28 -0.03 -3.80 31.71
C SER A 28 -1.28 -3.19 32.36
N ASP A 29 -1.10 -2.45 33.45
CA ASP A 29 -2.19 -1.72 34.10
C ASP A 29 -2.93 -0.75 33.16
N LYS A 30 -2.26 -0.29 32.09
CA LYS A 30 -2.79 0.67 31.11
C LYS A 30 -3.30 0.00 29.83
N VAL A 31 -3.05 -1.29 29.63
CA VAL A 31 -3.43 -2.02 28.40
C VAL A 31 -4.11 -3.32 28.81
N LYS A 32 -5.42 -3.34 28.66
CA LYS A 32 -6.30 -4.46 29.06
C LYS A 32 -6.70 -5.34 27.87
N ALA A 33 -7.19 -6.52 28.17
CA ALA A 33 -7.86 -7.35 27.17
C ALA A 33 -9.07 -6.60 26.59
N GLY A 34 -9.23 -6.62 25.26
CA GLY A 34 -10.23 -5.85 24.53
C GLY A 34 -9.76 -4.50 24.00
N ASP A 35 -8.62 -3.99 24.48
CA ASP A 35 -8.08 -2.72 23.97
C ASP A 35 -7.52 -2.86 22.55
N ILE A 36 -7.66 -1.79 21.74
CA ILE A 36 -7.06 -1.72 20.40
C ILE A 36 -5.55 -1.76 20.50
N ALA A 37 -4.93 -2.66 19.77
CA ALA A 37 -3.49 -2.80 19.71
C ALA A 37 -2.89 -1.89 18.62
N GLY A 38 -1.87 -1.08 19.00
CA GLY A 38 -1.10 -0.29 18.05
C GLY A 38 -1.84 0.92 17.46
N GLY A 39 -2.42 1.77 18.30
CA GLY A 39 -3.20 2.94 17.90
C GLY A 39 -2.44 4.10 17.29
N SER A 40 -1.11 4.16 17.37
CA SER A 40 -0.32 5.31 16.88
C SER A 40 0.11 5.11 15.42
N ASN A 41 -0.20 6.09 14.57
CA ASN A 41 0.38 6.17 13.24
C ASN A 41 1.84 6.62 13.33
N LEU A 42 2.72 5.94 12.62
CA LEU A 42 4.08 6.43 12.39
C LEU A 42 4.04 7.66 11.46
N SER A 43 5.11 8.47 11.51
CA SER A 43 5.27 9.63 10.61
C SER A 43 5.12 9.28 9.13
N ASN A 44 5.38 8.03 8.76
CA ASN A 44 5.20 7.51 7.42
C ASN A 44 3.79 6.92 7.15
N GLY A 45 2.84 7.06 8.08
CA GLY A 45 1.44 6.63 7.96
C GLY A 45 1.17 5.15 8.22
N TYR A 46 2.17 4.33 8.51
CA TYR A 46 1.97 2.93 8.90
C TYR A 46 1.61 2.79 10.37
N LYS A 47 0.80 1.79 10.70
CA LYS A 47 0.54 1.37 12.07
C LYS A 47 1.46 0.20 12.45
N ARG A 48 1.87 0.17 13.73
CA ARG A 48 2.69 -0.94 14.29
C ARG A 48 2.16 -1.38 15.64
N ILE A 49 2.48 -2.62 16.01
CA ILE A 49 2.23 -3.22 17.32
C ILE A 49 3.56 -3.71 17.89
N CYS A 50 3.81 -3.39 19.16
CA CYS A 50 4.95 -3.93 19.90
C CYS A 50 4.52 -5.23 20.59
N ILE A 51 5.15 -6.35 20.20
CA ILE A 51 4.96 -7.67 20.81
C ILE A 51 6.31 -8.16 21.31
N ASN A 52 6.41 -8.46 22.61
CA ASN A 52 7.64 -8.94 23.24
C ASN A 52 8.88 -8.08 22.88
N TYR A 53 8.74 -6.75 23.03
CA TYR A 53 9.77 -5.74 22.73
C TYR A 53 10.16 -5.61 21.26
N HIS A 54 9.48 -6.30 20.34
CA HIS A 54 9.68 -6.19 18.90
C HIS A 54 8.53 -5.44 18.24
N ASN A 55 8.87 -4.51 17.35
CA ASN A 55 7.89 -3.74 16.59
C ASN A 55 7.55 -4.43 15.27
N TYR A 56 6.28 -4.75 15.08
CA TYR A 56 5.75 -5.35 13.87
C TYR A 56 4.80 -4.40 13.17
N ALA A 57 4.93 -4.23 11.86
CA ALA A 57 3.96 -3.50 11.07
C ALA A 57 2.62 -4.27 11.01
N GLN A 58 1.48 -3.60 11.28
CA GLN A 58 0.17 -4.24 11.39
C GLN A 58 -0.22 -5.00 10.12
N HIS A 59 0.00 -4.43 8.93
CA HIS A 59 -0.30 -5.12 7.66
C HIS A 59 0.48 -6.44 7.53
N ARG A 60 1.72 -6.52 8.03
CA ARG A 60 2.49 -7.77 8.03
C ARG A 60 1.97 -8.79 9.05
N LEU A 61 1.49 -8.30 10.21
CA LEU A 61 0.81 -9.16 11.19
C LEU A 61 -0.52 -9.69 10.64
N ALA A 62 -1.26 -8.90 9.86
CA ALA A 62 -2.47 -9.37 9.19
C ALA A 62 -2.17 -10.56 8.25
N PHE A 63 -1.08 -10.53 7.49
CA PHE A 63 -0.64 -11.69 6.70
C PHE A 63 -0.32 -12.89 7.58
N LEU A 64 0.47 -12.72 8.63
CA LEU A 64 0.78 -13.81 9.56
C LEU A 64 -0.49 -14.41 10.18
N TYR A 65 -1.44 -13.55 10.59
CA TYR A 65 -2.69 -13.96 11.21
C TYR A 65 -3.58 -14.78 10.25
N MET A 66 -3.73 -14.31 9.00
CA MET A 66 -4.63 -14.92 8.02
C MET A 66 -4.00 -16.12 7.29
N THR A 67 -2.69 -16.10 7.03
CA THR A 67 -2.05 -17.09 6.15
C THR A 67 -1.06 -18.03 6.87
N GLY A 68 -0.75 -17.78 8.14
CA GLY A 68 0.21 -18.57 8.91
C GLY A 68 1.68 -18.20 8.69
N LYS A 69 1.97 -17.23 7.82
CA LYS A 69 3.34 -16.79 7.52
C LYS A 69 3.41 -15.32 7.18
N PHE A 70 4.56 -14.71 7.45
CA PHE A 70 4.84 -13.36 6.96
C PHE A 70 4.91 -13.35 5.43
N PRO A 71 4.53 -12.21 4.78
CA PRO A 71 4.64 -12.11 3.34
C PRO A 71 6.10 -12.24 2.89
N ASN A 72 6.34 -13.08 1.88
CA ASN A 72 7.66 -13.28 1.28
C ASN A 72 8.08 -12.10 0.38
N LYS A 73 7.10 -11.34 -0.08
CA LYS A 73 7.24 -10.11 -0.88
C LYS A 73 6.84 -8.91 -0.04
N LEU A 74 6.83 -7.72 -0.64
CA LEU A 74 6.30 -6.53 0.03
C LEU A 74 4.80 -6.71 0.31
N ALA A 75 4.36 -6.28 1.48
CA ALA A 75 2.94 -6.12 1.77
C ALA A 75 2.51 -4.72 1.31
N ASP A 76 1.61 -4.65 0.35
CA ASP A 76 1.12 -3.44 -0.30
C ASP A 76 -0.34 -3.17 0.06
N HIS A 77 -0.70 -1.89 0.16
CA HIS A 77 -2.06 -1.41 0.38
C HIS A 77 -2.67 -1.03 -0.97
N ILE A 78 -3.69 -1.76 -1.43
CA ILE A 78 -4.32 -1.59 -2.75
C ILE A 78 -4.77 -0.14 -2.95
N ASN A 79 -5.40 0.48 -1.94
CA ASN A 79 -5.87 1.86 -2.00
C ASN A 79 -4.78 2.90 -1.67
N GLY A 80 -3.54 2.49 -1.40
CA GLY A 80 -2.42 3.35 -1.01
C GLY A 80 -2.55 4.00 0.37
N LYS A 81 -3.59 3.75 1.15
CA LYS A 81 -3.76 4.24 2.52
C LYS A 81 -3.04 3.29 3.50
N ARG A 82 -1.89 3.67 3.98
CA ARG A 82 -1.00 2.84 4.83
C ARG A 82 -1.57 2.49 6.20
N SER A 83 -2.61 3.18 6.64
CA SER A 83 -3.33 2.89 7.89
C SER A 83 -4.52 1.96 7.72
N ASP A 84 -4.94 1.65 6.49
CA ASP A 84 -6.09 0.80 6.17
C ASP A 84 -5.64 -0.66 6.02
N ASN A 85 -5.59 -1.36 7.14
CA ASN A 85 -5.12 -2.74 7.23
C ASN A 85 -6.24 -3.79 7.05
N ARG A 86 -7.38 -3.44 6.46
CA ARG A 86 -8.42 -4.41 6.12
C ARG A 86 -7.86 -5.48 5.19
N TRP A 87 -8.23 -6.74 5.42
CA TRP A 87 -7.66 -7.84 4.64
C TRP A 87 -7.90 -7.71 3.14
N CYS A 88 -9.10 -7.26 2.75
CA CYS A 88 -9.44 -7.01 1.34
C CYS A 88 -8.59 -5.92 0.67
N ASN A 89 -7.94 -5.05 1.46
CA ASN A 89 -7.06 -3.98 0.99
C ASN A 89 -5.57 -4.35 0.97
N LEU A 90 -5.21 -5.55 1.44
CA LEU A 90 -3.82 -6.00 1.51
C LEU A 90 -3.50 -7.01 0.41
N ARG A 91 -2.34 -6.86 -0.20
CA ARG A 91 -1.83 -7.82 -1.19
C ARG A 91 -0.31 -7.96 -1.07
N GLN A 92 0.23 -9.05 -1.58
CA GLN A 92 1.67 -9.19 -1.79
C GLN A 92 2.04 -8.59 -3.15
N ALA A 93 3.07 -7.76 -3.18
CA ALA A 93 3.58 -7.13 -4.39
C ALA A 93 5.09 -7.28 -4.47
N ASP A 94 5.64 -7.45 -5.66
CA ASP A 94 7.07 -7.25 -5.89
C ASP A 94 7.40 -5.74 -5.95
N ASP A 95 8.70 -5.41 -5.99
CA ASP A 95 9.15 -4.01 -6.01
C ASP A 95 8.58 -3.24 -7.20
N ALA A 96 8.46 -3.89 -8.35
CA ALA A 96 7.94 -3.29 -9.55
C ALA A 96 6.44 -3.00 -9.45
N GLN A 97 5.67 -3.97 -8.93
CA GLN A 97 4.24 -3.85 -8.69
C GLN A 97 3.94 -2.78 -7.63
N ASN A 98 4.71 -2.77 -6.52
CA ASN A 98 4.57 -1.77 -5.49
C ASN A 98 4.92 -0.35 -5.97
N ALA A 99 5.92 -0.24 -6.87
CA ALA A 99 6.26 1.05 -7.47
C ALA A 99 5.12 1.63 -8.31
N CYS A 100 4.28 0.77 -8.93
CA CYS A 100 3.13 1.21 -9.72
C CYS A 100 1.98 1.76 -8.87
N ASN A 101 1.88 1.30 -7.61
CA ASN A 101 0.85 1.74 -6.67
C ASN A 101 1.24 3.01 -5.90
N LYS A 102 2.46 3.54 -6.11
CA LYS A 102 2.90 4.77 -5.43
C LYS A 102 2.07 5.97 -5.87
N ALA A 103 1.74 6.81 -4.89
CA ALA A 103 1.16 8.13 -5.18
C ALA A 103 2.13 8.99 -6.00
N MET A 104 1.57 9.94 -6.74
CA MET A 104 2.35 10.94 -7.45
C MET A 104 3.27 11.69 -6.48
N GLN A 105 4.51 11.90 -6.89
CA GLN A 105 5.49 12.63 -6.08
C GLN A 105 5.13 14.13 -6.04
N SER A 106 5.36 14.76 -4.89
CA SER A 106 5.07 16.19 -4.68
C SER A 106 5.82 17.14 -5.62
N ASN A 107 6.96 16.72 -6.17
CA ASN A 107 7.75 17.48 -7.15
C ASN A 107 7.27 17.29 -8.60
N ASN A 108 6.21 16.54 -8.84
CA ASN A 108 5.64 16.35 -10.18
C ASN A 108 4.92 17.62 -10.62
N LYS A 109 5.51 18.32 -11.60
CA LYS A 109 4.99 19.58 -12.15
C LYS A 109 3.91 19.37 -13.21
N SER A 110 3.80 18.18 -13.80
CA SER A 110 2.83 17.91 -14.87
C SER A 110 1.44 17.57 -14.34
N GLY A 111 1.31 17.26 -13.05
CA GLY A 111 0.05 16.78 -12.45
C GLY A 111 -0.33 15.35 -12.85
N HIS A 112 0.50 14.66 -13.65
CA HIS A 112 0.22 13.31 -14.13
C HIS A 112 1.48 12.43 -14.10
N ILE A 113 1.34 11.16 -13.67
CA ILE A 113 2.44 10.21 -13.72
C ILE A 113 2.67 9.78 -15.18
N GLY A 114 3.94 9.89 -15.61
CA GLY A 114 4.36 9.41 -16.93
C GLY A 114 3.83 10.22 -18.12
N ILE A 115 3.29 11.41 -17.87
CA ILE A 115 2.83 12.32 -18.91
C ILE A 115 3.47 13.69 -18.67
N TRP A 116 4.08 14.27 -19.69
CA TRP A 116 4.61 15.64 -19.64
C TRP A 116 4.65 16.28 -21.03
N LYS A 117 4.69 17.59 -21.07
CA LYS A 117 4.86 18.36 -22.30
C LYS A 117 6.29 18.97 -22.28
N PRO A 118 7.18 18.54 -23.18
CA PRO A 118 8.52 19.14 -23.26
C PRO A 118 8.45 20.61 -23.63
N LYS A 119 9.39 21.42 -23.09
CA LYS A 119 9.47 22.84 -23.43
C LYS A 119 9.75 23.02 -24.95
N GLY A 120 8.95 23.88 -25.60
CA GLY A 120 9.07 24.14 -27.04
C GLY A 120 8.50 23.04 -27.95
N ARG A 121 7.71 22.11 -27.41
CA ARG A 121 6.96 21.12 -28.21
C ARG A 121 5.48 21.21 -27.95
N ASP A 122 4.68 20.97 -28.98
CA ASP A 122 3.20 21.04 -28.89
C ASP A 122 2.57 19.74 -28.38
N LYS A 123 3.28 18.60 -28.49
CA LYS A 123 2.77 17.29 -28.13
C LYS A 123 3.15 16.85 -26.70
N PHE A 124 2.22 16.14 -26.07
CA PHE A 124 2.48 15.44 -24.82
C PHE A 124 3.25 14.14 -25.08
N VAL A 125 4.19 13.85 -24.20
CA VAL A 125 4.93 12.59 -24.18
C VAL A 125 4.28 11.66 -23.16
N VAL A 126 4.05 10.41 -23.54
CA VAL A 126 3.55 9.38 -22.65
C VAL A 126 4.63 8.32 -22.44
N GLN A 127 4.90 8.02 -21.17
CA GLN A 127 5.88 7.03 -20.75
C GLN A 127 5.32 6.16 -19.62
N VAL A 128 5.45 4.86 -19.74
CA VAL A 128 5.06 3.90 -18.69
C VAL A 128 6.31 3.17 -18.21
N ARG A 129 6.67 3.31 -16.93
CA ARG A 129 7.90 2.75 -16.33
C ARG A 129 9.19 3.09 -17.09
N GLY A 130 9.33 4.33 -17.49
CA GLY A 130 10.51 4.73 -18.24
C GLY A 130 10.50 4.33 -19.73
N LYS A 131 9.54 3.49 -20.16
CA LYS A 131 9.40 3.11 -21.56
C LYS A 131 8.51 4.10 -22.30
N HIS A 132 9.03 4.71 -23.35
CA HIS A 132 8.25 5.60 -24.22
C HIS A 132 7.12 4.84 -24.89
N VAL A 133 5.91 5.40 -24.82
CA VAL A 133 4.68 4.82 -25.39
C VAL A 133 4.27 5.56 -26.66
N GLY A 134 4.34 6.90 -26.65
CA GLY A 134 3.95 7.71 -27.81
C GLY A 134 3.83 9.20 -27.50
N TYR A 135 3.36 9.92 -28.52
CA TYR A 135 3.05 11.34 -28.48
C TYR A 135 1.56 11.54 -28.67
N CYS A 136 0.95 12.48 -27.95
CA CYS A 136 -0.45 12.83 -28.05
C CYS A 136 -0.60 14.34 -28.24
N ASP A 137 -1.63 14.76 -28.96
CA ASP A 137 -1.87 16.18 -29.21
C ASP A 137 -2.57 16.83 -28.01
N THR A 138 -3.38 16.07 -27.27
CA THR A 138 -4.11 16.56 -26.10
C THR A 138 -3.72 15.81 -24.83
N LEU A 139 -3.93 16.45 -23.69
CA LEU A 139 -3.71 15.83 -22.38
C LEU A 139 -4.67 14.66 -22.15
N GLU A 140 -5.90 14.76 -22.63
CA GLU A 140 -6.92 13.72 -22.47
C GLU A 140 -6.56 12.45 -23.22
N GLU A 141 -6.06 12.58 -24.45
CA GLU A 141 -5.51 11.45 -25.20
C GLU A 141 -4.34 10.81 -24.48
N ALA A 142 -3.42 11.64 -23.97
CA ALA A 142 -2.26 11.17 -23.24
C ALA A 142 -2.65 10.37 -21.98
N LYS A 143 -3.67 10.82 -21.23
CA LYS A 143 -4.24 10.10 -20.09
C LYS A 143 -4.82 8.75 -20.50
N ALA A 144 -5.64 8.72 -21.56
CA ALA A 144 -6.25 7.49 -22.06
C ALA A 144 -5.19 6.46 -22.52
N VAL A 145 -4.16 6.93 -23.23
CA VAL A 145 -3.05 6.08 -23.68
C VAL A 145 -2.26 5.55 -22.48
N TYR A 146 -1.92 6.41 -21.51
CA TYR A 146 -1.22 6.00 -20.28
C TYR A 146 -2.03 4.95 -19.52
N GLN A 147 -3.31 5.19 -19.29
CA GLN A 147 -4.19 4.30 -18.54
C GLN A 147 -4.30 2.94 -19.21
N ARG A 148 -4.48 2.89 -20.54
CA ARG A 148 -4.55 1.67 -21.32
C ARG A 148 -3.26 0.86 -21.22
N GLU A 149 -2.12 1.49 -21.43
CA GLU A 149 -0.83 0.80 -21.44
C GLU A 149 -0.37 0.41 -20.02
N ALA A 150 -0.63 1.25 -19.03
CA ALA A 150 -0.38 0.92 -17.63
C ALA A 150 -1.25 -0.25 -17.15
N SER A 151 -2.54 -0.28 -17.50
CA SER A 151 -3.45 -1.38 -17.17
C SER A 151 -3.01 -2.70 -17.80
N LYS A 152 -2.55 -2.70 -19.07
CA LYS A 152 -1.99 -3.89 -19.71
C LYS A 152 -0.74 -4.40 -19.00
N GLN A 153 0.12 -3.49 -18.56
CA GLN A 153 1.42 -3.85 -17.99
C GLN A 153 1.34 -4.26 -16.52
N PHE A 154 0.41 -3.67 -15.76
CA PHE A 154 0.33 -3.83 -14.31
C PHE A 154 -0.91 -4.57 -13.82
N GLY A 155 -1.91 -4.74 -14.68
CA GLY A 155 -3.17 -5.41 -14.34
C GLY A 155 -3.77 -4.82 -13.05
N ASN A 156 -4.11 -5.70 -12.10
CA ASN A 156 -4.71 -5.31 -10.81
C ASN A 156 -3.79 -4.47 -9.90
N PHE A 157 -2.51 -4.26 -10.25
CA PHE A 157 -1.59 -3.39 -9.51
C PHE A 157 -1.62 -1.94 -10.00
N PHE A 158 -2.29 -1.67 -11.11
CA PHE A 158 -2.50 -0.32 -11.58
C PHE A 158 -3.62 0.36 -10.78
N ARG A 159 -3.24 1.39 -10.01
CA ARG A 159 -4.19 2.25 -9.34
C ARG A 159 -4.63 3.34 -10.31
N GLN A 160 -5.93 3.36 -10.67
CA GLN A 160 -6.50 4.54 -11.32
C GLN A 160 -6.34 5.72 -10.36
N GLN A 161 -5.58 6.72 -10.77
CA GLN A 161 -5.52 7.97 -10.05
C GLN A 161 -6.85 8.67 -10.29
N GLU A 162 -7.68 8.77 -9.25
CA GLU A 162 -8.78 9.71 -9.26
C GLU A 162 -8.18 11.10 -9.41
N ILE A 163 -8.50 11.74 -10.51
CA ILE A 163 -8.14 13.11 -10.80
C ILE A 163 -9.09 13.95 -9.94
N ALA A 164 -8.53 14.56 -8.88
CA ALA A 164 -9.24 15.59 -8.11
C ALA A 164 -9.42 16.84 -8.97
#